data_6e32a8e728454825fff2be182636b228
#
_entry.id   6e32a8e728454825fff2be182636b228
#
_cell.length_a   1.000
_cell.length_b   1.000
_cell.length_c   1.000
_cell.angle_alpha   90.00
_cell.angle_beta   90.00
_cell.angle_gamma   90.00
#
_symmetry.space_group_name_H-M   'P 1'
#
loop_
_entity.id
_entity.type
_entity.pdbx_description
1 polymer ?
#
loop_
_entity_poly.entity_id
_entity_poly.type
_entity_poly.pdbx_seq_one_letter_code
_entity_poly.pdbx_strand_id
1 'polypeptide(L)'
;MSLINTVWQTLHETALKAPSSSGVYLWRNPQGSVIYVGKAKNLKNRLSSYFSGNKDIKTRLLISHAQSIEYITTTNEYEAFLLENNLIKKYTPKYNIDLKDGKSYPVIRITNEE
;
A
#
# COMPACT_ATOMS: atom_id res chain seq x y z
N MET A 1 24.81 11.31 3.47
CA MET A 1 23.41 10.93 3.63
C MET A 1 23.15 9.61 2.93
N SER A 2 22.41 8.75 3.54
CA SER A 2 22.15 7.45 2.95
C SER A 2 21.04 7.52 1.91
N LEU A 3 21.06 6.57 0.95
CA LEU A 3 20.02 6.47 -0.05
C LEU A 3 18.67 6.18 0.58
N ILE A 4 18.67 5.44 1.70
CA ILE A 4 17.44 5.11 2.40
C ILE A 4 16.73 6.37 2.87
N ASN A 5 17.47 7.34 3.40
CA ASN A 5 16.87 8.60 3.84
C ASN A 5 16.27 9.36 2.68
N THR A 6 16.97 9.36 1.54
CA THR A 6 16.49 10.05 0.35
C THR A 6 15.19 9.42 -0.16
N VAL A 7 15.14 8.09 -0.21
CA VAL A 7 13.94 7.39 -0.65
C VAL A 7 12.79 7.65 0.32
N TRP A 8 13.06 7.58 1.61
CA TRP A 8 12.03 7.83 2.63
C TRP A 8 11.43 9.22 2.45
N GLN A 9 12.28 10.22 2.23
CA GLN A 9 11.81 11.59 2.06
C GLN A 9 10.96 11.73 0.80
N THR A 10 11.37 11.09 -0.29
CA THR A 10 10.61 11.12 -1.53
C THR A 10 9.24 10.49 -1.35
N LEU A 11 9.18 9.35 -0.67
CA LEU A 11 7.92 8.69 -0.40
C LEU A 11 7.01 9.55 0.46
N HIS A 12 7.57 10.18 1.48
CA HIS A 12 6.81 11.05 2.37
C HIS A 12 6.23 12.24 1.62
N GLU A 13 7.03 12.83 0.73
CA GLU A 13 6.55 13.95 -0.08
C GLU A 13 5.40 13.54 -1.00
N THR A 14 5.52 12.35 -1.59
CA THR A 14 4.44 11.83 -2.42
C THR A 14 3.16 11.67 -1.61
N ALA A 15 3.28 11.17 -0.39
CA ALA A 15 2.14 11.00 0.50
C ALA A 15 1.48 12.34 0.81
N LEU A 16 2.28 13.36 1.07
CA LEU A 16 1.76 14.67 1.41
C LEU A 16 1.07 15.35 0.25
N LYS A 17 1.44 14.99 -0.97
CA LYS A 17 0.85 15.57 -2.18
C LYS A 17 -0.39 14.82 -2.64
N ALA A 18 -0.71 13.69 -2.04
CA ALA A 18 -1.86 12.91 -2.44
C ALA A 18 -3.15 13.68 -2.14
N PRO A 19 -4.19 13.48 -2.95
CA PRO A 19 -5.45 14.19 -2.73
C PRO A 19 -6.21 13.62 -1.54
N SER A 20 -7.08 14.46 -0.97
CA SER A 20 -7.95 14.07 0.14
C SER A 20 -9.22 13.44 -0.41
N SER A 21 -9.08 12.34 -1.11
CA SER A 21 -10.22 11.67 -1.73
C SER A 21 -10.05 10.17 -1.61
N SER A 22 -11.14 9.45 -1.86
CA SER A 22 -11.11 7.99 -1.89
C SER A 22 -10.19 7.51 -2.99
N GLY A 23 -9.56 6.38 -2.78
CA GLY A 23 -8.75 5.81 -3.82
C GLY A 23 -7.98 4.59 -3.38
N VAL A 24 -7.11 4.18 -4.28
CA VAL A 24 -6.26 3.01 -4.09
C VAL A 24 -4.82 3.46 -4.26
N TYR A 25 -3.90 2.87 -3.50
CA TYR A 25 -2.50 3.21 -3.64
C TYR A 25 -1.69 1.92 -3.81
N LEU A 26 -0.55 2.06 -4.50
CA LEU A 26 0.33 0.96 -4.81
C LEU A 26 1.75 1.35 -4.42
N TRP A 27 2.46 0.42 -3.79
CA TRP A 27 3.86 0.61 -3.44
C TRP A 27 4.69 -0.27 -4.35
N ARG A 28 5.73 0.30 -4.96
CA ARG A 28 6.61 -0.44 -5.85
C ARG A 28 8.02 -0.49 -5.28
N ASN A 29 8.72 -1.58 -5.56
CA ASN A 29 10.11 -1.71 -5.16
C ASN A 29 11.04 -1.14 -6.25
N PRO A 30 12.36 -1.13 -6.02
CA PRO A 30 13.28 -0.57 -7.02
C PRO A 30 13.24 -1.26 -8.38
N GLN A 31 12.77 -2.48 -8.44
CA GLN A 31 12.63 -3.21 -9.69
C GLN A 31 11.33 -2.88 -10.41
N GLY A 32 10.49 -2.04 -9.81
CA GLY A 32 9.24 -1.65 -10.43
C GLY A 32 8.08 -2.60 -10.14
N SER A 33 8.30 -3.61 -9.33
CA SER A 33 7.23 -4.56 -8.99
C SER A 33 6.32 -3.98 -7.93
N VAL A 34 5.02 -4.24 -8.06
CA VAL A 34 4.05 -3.83 -7.06
C VAL A 34 4.15 -4.77 -5.87
N ILE A 35 4.51 -4.23 -4.71
CA ILE A 35 4.70 -5.04 -3.51
C ILE A 35 3.57 -4.90 -2.51
N TYR A 36 2.72 -3.90 -2.67
CA TYR A 36 1.57 -3.73 -1.79
C TYR A 36 0.51 -2.86 -2.47
N VAL A 37 -0.76 -3.20 -2.24
CA VAL A 37 -1.90 -2.42 -2.72
C VAL A 37 -2.83 -2.21 -1.53
N GLY A 38 -3.31 -0.96 -1.37
CA GLY A 38 -4.25 -0.65 -0.30
C GLY A 38 -5.30 0.33 -0.79
N LYS A 39 -6.34 0.50 0.03
CA LYS A 39 -7.38 1.47 -0.27
C LYS A 39 -7.52 2.45 0.86
N ALA A 40 -8.14 3.60 0.58
CA ALA A 40 -8.30 4.64 1.58
C ALA A 40 -9.55 5.45 1.30
N LYS A 41 -10.20 5.90 2.38
CA LYS A 41 -11.24 6.92 2.27
C LYS A 41 -10.64 8.26 1.92
N ASN A 42 -9.45 8.52 2.42
CA ASN A 42 -8.72 9.77 2.21
C ASN A 42 -7.27 9.39 1.97
N LEU A 43 -6.86 9.44 0.72
CA LEU A 43 -5.52 9.01 0.33
C LEU A 43 -4.43 9.76 1.07
N LYS A 44 -4.56 11.08 1.18
CA LYS A 44 -3.54 11.88 1.86
C LYS A 44 -3.37 11.46 3.32
N ASN A 45 -4.48 11.32 4.04
CA ASN A 45 -4.43 10.93 5.43
C ASN A 45 -3.83 9.54 5.59
N ARG A 46 -4.27 8.61 4.76
CA ARG A 46 -3.80 7.24 4.88
C ARG A 46 -2.32 7.12 4.57
N LEU A 47 -1.89 7.72 3.46
CA LEU A 47 -0.49 7.64 3.07
C LEU A 47 0.41 8.37 4.05
N SER A 48 -0.03 9.55 4.52
CA SER A 48 0.74 10.30 5.50
C SER A 48 0.91 9.53 6.80
N SER A 49 -0.08 8.73 7.18
CA SER A 49 -0.01 7.98 8.43
C SER A 49 1.11 6.94 8.44
N TYR A 50 1.57 6.51 7.27
CA TYR A 50 2.70 5.58 7.20
C TYR A 50 4.01 6.22 7.69
N PHE A 51 4.07 7.54 7.72
CA PHE A 51 5.31 8.26 8.04
C PHE A 51 5.27 8.99 9.37
N SER A 52 4.18 8.84 10.12
CA SER A 52 4.03 9.54 11.39
C SER A 52 4.05 8.55 12.55
N GLY A 53 4.56 9.01 13.69
CA GLY A 53 4.50 8.27 14.93
C GLY A 53 5.23 6.94 14.90
N ASN A 54 4.87 6.11 15.85
CA ASN A 54 5.41 4.75 15.94
C ASN A 54 4.71 3.85 14.94
N LYS A 55 5.50 3.05 14.27
CA LYS A 55 4.97 2.14 13.26
C LYS A 55 5.26 0.71 13.67
N ASP A 56 4.37 -0.19 13.27
CA ASP A 56 4.61 -1.59 13.53
C ASP A 56 5.67 -2.12 12.55
N ILE A 57 6.07 -3.35 12.77
CA ILE A 57 7.12 -3.97 11.96
C ILE A 57 6.69 -4.09 10.50
N LYS A 58 5.41 -4.40 10.27
CA LYS A 58 4.91 -4.54 8.90
C LYS A 58 5.06 -3.25 8.10
N THR A 59 4.70 -2.13 8.70
CA THR A 59 4.82 -0.84 8.03
C THR A 59 6.27 -0.50 7.76
N ARG A 60 7.15 -0.76 8.71
CA ARG A 60 8.57 -0.50 8.53
C ARG A 60 9.16 -1.34 7.40
N LEU A 61 8.79 -2.60 7.35
CA LEU A 61 9.28 -3.50 6.30
C LEU A 61 8.83 -3.01 4.93
N LEU A 62 7.56 -2.63 4.83
CA LEU A 62 7.04 -2.14 3.58
C LEU A 62 7.80 -0.91 3.11
N ILE A 63 7.97 0.06 3.98
CA ILE A 63 8.67 1.29 3.62
C ILE A 63 10.12 1.01 3.25
N SER A 64 10.77 0.08 3.95
CA SER A 64 12.18 -0.21 3.70
C SER A 64 12.41 -0.85 2.34
N HIS A 65 11.41 -1.51 1.78
CA HIS A 65 11.53 -2.16 0.48
C HIS A 65 10.91 -1.34 -0.65
N ALA A 66 10.23 -0.27 -0.33
CA ALA A 66 9.52 0.53 -1.32
C ALA A 66 10.45 1.54 -1.98
N GLN A 67 10.21 1.81 -3.25
CA GLN A 67 10.91 2.84 -4.00
C GLN A 67 9.97 3.97 -4.39
N SER A 68 8.71 3.65 -4.67
CA SER A 68 7.76 4.66 -5.11
C SER A 68 6.36 4.30 -4.67
N ILE A 69 5.50 5.31 -4.64
CA ILE A 69 4.08 5.17 -4.34
C ILE A 69 3.30 5.73 -5.52
N GLU A 70 2.30 4.99 -5.95
CA GLU A 70 1.33 5.48 -6.92
C GLU A 70 -0.04 5.48 -6.28
N TYR A 71 -0.96 6.28 -6.81
CA TYR A 71 -2.33 6.23 -6.32
C TYR A 71 -3.29 6.52 -7.46
N ILE A 72 -4.50 6.00 -7.30
CA ILE A 72 -5.58 6.17 -8.28
C ILE A 72 -6.79 6.65 -7.48
N THR A 73 -7.32 7.82 -7.83
CA THR A 73 -8.50 8.35 -7.16
C THR A 73 -9.75 7.65 -7.68
N THR A 74 -10.72 7.48 -6.79
CA THR A 74 -12.00 6.88 -7.14
C THR A 74 -13.13 7.81 -6.72
N THR A 75 -14.31 7.56 -7.24
CA THR A 75 -15.47 8.38 -6.94
C THR A 75 -15.95 8.19 -5.50
N ASN A 76 -15.82 6.94 -4.99
CA ASN A 76 -16.27 6.62 -3.66
C ASN A 76 -15.50 5.41 -3.15
N GLU A 77 -15.83 5.02 -1.91
CA GLU A 77 -15.13 3.89 -1.26
C GLU A 77 -15.44 2.56 -1.91
N TYR A 78 -16.62 2.41 -2.46
CA TYR A 78 -16.99 1.15 -3.10
C TYR A 78 -16.13 0.91 -4.34
N GLU A 79 -15.93 1.95 -5.15
CA GLU A 79 -15.03 1.86 -6.29
C GLU A 79 -13.61 1.52 -5.85
N ALA A 80 -13.17 2.12 -4.76
CA ALA A 80 -11.83 1.85 -4.25
C ALA A 80 -11.72 0.38 -3.84
N PHE A 81 -12.76 -0.14 -3.20
CA PHE A 81 -12.78 -1.54 -2.79
C PHE A 81 -12.66 -2.48 -4.00
N LEU A 82 -13.46 -2.22 -5.03
CA LEU A 82 -13.42 -3.05 -6.23
C LEU A 82 -12.08 -2.97 -6.93
N LEU A 83 -11.54 -1.77 -7.05
CA LEU A 83 -10.26 -1.57 -7.70
C LEU A 83 -9.13 -2.24 -6.92
N GLU A 84 -9.16 -2.11 -5.60
CA GLU A 84 -8.15 -2.77 -4.77
C GLU A 84 -8.16 -4.28 -5.02
N ASN A 85 -9.34 -4.88 -5.01
CA ASN A 85 -9.44 -6.32 -5.24
C ASN A 85 -8.89 -6.71 -6.61
N ASN A 86 -9.21 -5.94 -7.64
CA ASN A 86 -8.74 -6.23 -8.97
C ASN A 86 -7.22 -6.11 -9.07
N LEU A 87 -6.66 -5.10 -8.43
CA LEU A 87 -5.21 -4.89 -8.47
C LEU A 87 -4.47 -5.96 -7.68
N ILE A 88 -5.03 -6.38 -6.55
CA ILE A 88 -4.42 -7.46 -5.78
C ILE A 88 -4.40 -8.75 -6.59
N LYS A 89 -5.48 -9.03 -7.29
CA LYS A 89 -5.52 -10.22 -8.15
C LYS A 89 -4.53 -10.13 -9.30
N LYS A 90 -4.41 -8.93 -9.87
CA LYS A 90 -3.52 -8.73 -11.01
C LYS A 90 -2.06 -8.84 -10.64
N TYR A 91 -1.66 -8.21 -9.54
CA TYR A 91 -0.25 -8.12 -9.17
C TYR A 91 0.20 -9.12 -8.13
N THR A 92 -0.75 -9.72 -7.40
CA THR A 92 -0.45 -10.63 -6.29
C THR A 92 0.72 -10.09 -5.45
N PRO A 93 0.55 -8.88 -4.87
CA PRO A 93 1.69 -8.22 -4.23
C PRO A 93 2.15 -8.98 -3.00
N LYS A 94 3.44 -9.08 -2.84
CA LYS A 94 4.03 -9.87 -1.76
C LYS A 94 3.50 -9.50 -0.39
N TYR A 95 3.44 -8.19 -0.10
CA TYR A 95 3.07 -7.77 1.25
C TYR A 95 1.58 -7.81 1.50
N ASN A 96 0.76 -7.89 0.47
CA ASN A 96 -0.66 -8.17 0.68
C ASN A 96 -0.85 -9.60 1.15
N ILE A 97 -0.04 -10.51 0.65
CA ILE A 97 -0.12 -11.91 1.02
C ILE A 97 0.55 -12.17 2.36
N ASP A 98 1.78 -11.69 2.52
CA ASP A 98 2.59 -11.97 3.71
C ASP A 98 2.09 -11.25 4.95
N LEU A 99 1.60 -10.02 4.80
CA LEU A 99 1.24 -9.20 5.95
C LEU A 99 -0.24 -9.23 6.29
N LYS A 100 -1.03 -9.83 5.43
CA LYS A 100 -2.43 -9.87 5.67
C LYS A 100 -2.74 -10.86 6.73
N ASP A 101 -3.00 -10.74 7.47
CA ASP A 101 -3.26 -11.51 8.31
C ASP A 101 -2.87 -12.26 8.91
N GLY A 102 -2.27 -12.07 9.07
CA GLY A 102 -2.18 -12.91 9.89
C GLY A 102 -3.38 -13.61 10.07
N LYS A 103 -4.12 -13.71 9.38
CA LYS A 103 -5.27 -14.41 9.58
C LYS A 103 -5.58 -15.23 8.56
N SER A 104 -5.36 -15.51 8.31
CA SER A 104 -5.54 -15.94 7.51
C SER A 104 -5.92 -16.25 6.54
N TYR A 105 -5.91 -16.56 6.26
CA TYR A 105 -6.38 -16.68 5.50
C TYR A 105 -6.53 -17.13 4.73
N PRO A 106 -6.56 -17.38 4.75
CA PRO A 106 -6.81 -17.65 4.08
C PRO A 106 -7.10 -17.85 3.16
N VAL A 107 -6.99 -17.97 3.19
CA VAL A 107 -7.39 -17.87 2.49
C VAL A 107 -7.51 -18.16 1.60
N ILE A 108 -7.19 -18.44 1.52
CA ILE A 108 -7.40 -18.69 0.91
C ILE A 108 -7.62 -19.30 0.50
N ARG A 109 -7.50 -19.53 0.72
CA ARG A 109 -7.83 -20.05 0.58
C ARG A 109 -8.36 -20.14 0.10
N ILE A 110 -8.10 -20.28 0.19
CA ILE A 110 -8.66 -20.25 -0.19
C ILE A 110 -9.13 -20.47 -0.47
N THR A 111 -8.96 -20.81 -0.23
CA THR A 111 -9.63 -20.90 -0.43
C THR A 111 -10.16 -20.86 -0.39
N ASN A 112 -9.88 -21.20 -0.15
CA ASN A 112 -10.55 -21.10 -0.12
C ASN A 112 -10.90 -20.89 0.17
N GLU A 113 -10.63 -21.04 0.46
CA GLU A 113 -11.09 -20.91 0.68
C GLU A 113 -11.40 -20.61 0.91
N GLU A 114 -10.95 -20.89 0.98
CA GLU A 114 -11.30 -20.71 1.08
C GLU A 114 -11.50 -20.60 1.03
#